data_1f288f7a3014595f6e120ac97d3238b3
#
_entry.id   1f288f7a3014595f6e120ac97d3238b3
#
_cell.length_a   1.000
_cell.length_b   1.000
_cell.length_c   1.000
_cell.angle_alpha   90.00
_cell.angle_beta   90.00
_cell.angle_gamma   90.00
#
_symmetry.space_group_name_H-M   'P 1'
#
loop_
_entity.id
_entity.type
_entity.pdbx_description
1 polymer ?
#
loop_
_entity_poly.entity_id
_entity_poly.type
_entity_poly.pdbx_seq_one_letter_code
_entity_poly.pdbx_strand_id
1 'polypeptide(L)'
;VKTGHFSRLTVFCALVGLVAGLAWRPALADAQSPDWYRVRLLERRSHQPAAPQVVIGSGTAASCQTQDAANALSDAVAAGGNITFNCGSAPMVMNVNTNATDKTVTIDGGGLVSLSGEDTRQIFFLFGSANVTLNNISLVDGAGFAGAAISISTAQASATINHSFLTSNDASTSNGGAIFNRGTLVINHSSLGANRSGNFGGAIFNNGGTVTIKNSTIINNDAAEGAGIWHSEGTVTVENSSIRSNRATGLGGGLHIDVGTVTVVNSTIFDNKASGGGGIYMRGNSLTITNTTFNRNRADTGGALWNFAGATTVKNTIFNDSRNTADSSPSLNCDGPSVTSGGRNIVSDNSCVPNPGSVGDLLATNPKLEQFINDNSGPTRTFLLLPDSPAINYGQGCPATDQRGVARPVGGGCDVGAVEYAHFVLLPLVVR
;
A
#
# COMPACT_ATOMS: atom_id res chain seq x y z
N VAL A 1 17.92 55.33 30.43
CA VAL A 1 19.03 56.18 29.97
C VAL A 1 19.52 55.61 28.64
N LYS A 2 19.37 56.44 27.60
CA LYS A 2 20.03 56.47 26.25
C LYS A 2 19.82 55.24 25.34
N THR A 3 18.96 55.32 24.31
CA THR A 3 18.94 56.07 23.02
C THR A 3 20.01 55.68 22.01
N GLY A 4 19.56 55.41 20.79
CA GLY A 4 20.29 55.41 19.52
C GLY A 4 19.70 54.35 18.56
N HIS A 5 18.87 54.55 17.70
CA HIS A 5 18.54 55.37 16.51
C HIS A 5 19.43 55.07 15.29
N PHE A 6 18.71 54.96 14.16
CA PHE A 6 19.07 55.12 12.73
C PHE A 6 19.53 53.85 11.99
N SER A 7 19.13 53.57 10.74
CA SER A 7 18.49 54.36 9.69
C SER A 7 18.01 53.45 8.53
N ARG A 8 16.94 53.88 7.91
CA ARG A 8 16.39 53.37 6.61
C ARG A 8 17.32 53.74 5.47
N LEU A 9 17.32 52.90 4.44
CA LEU A 9 17.56 53.40 3.07
C LEU A 9 16.59 52.72 2.10
N THR A 10 15.66 53.54 1.61
CA THR A 10 14.76 53.33 0.49
C THR A 10 15.45 53.90 -0.74
N VAL A 11 15.42 53.20 -1.86
CA VAL A 11 15.69 53.83 -3.16
C VAL A 11 14.57 53.46 -4.14
N PHE A 12 13.95 54.48 -4.63
CA PHE A 12 12.98 54.61 -5.72
C PHE A 12 13.67 54.55 -7.08
N CYS A 13 12.94 54.08 -8.12
CA CYS A 13 12.80 54.70 -9.44
C CYS A 13 11.98 53.77 -10.30
N ALA A 14 10.87 54.05 -10.71
CA ALA A 14 10.21 55.09 -11.54
C ALA A 14 9.85 54.52 -12.92
N LEU A 15 8.54 54.69 -13.21
CA LEU A 15 7.81 54.44 -14.46
C LEU A 15 8.35 55.31 -15.62
N VAL A 16 8.13 54.82 -16.85
CA VAL A 16 7.68 55.49 -18.09
C VAL A 16 7.75 54.46 -19.22
N GLY A 17 6.86 54.19 -20.12
CA GLY A 17 5.72 54.86 -20.69
C GLY A 17 5.15 54.04 -21.83
N LEU A 18 3.87 54.20 -22.04
CA LEU A 18 3.07 53.65 -23.12
C LEU A 18 3.48 54.20 -24.48
N VAL A 19 3.52 53.38 -25.55
CA VAL A 19 3.07 53.77 -26.92
C VAL A 19 2.56 52.55 -27.69
N ALA A 20 1.36 52.67 -28.19
CA ALA A 20 0.68 51.74 -29.08
C ALA A 20 1.25 51.78 -30.51
N GLY A 21 1.32 50.65 -31.18
CA GLY A 21 1.65 50.54 -32.61
C GLY A 21 1.18 49.23 -33.21
N LEU A 22 0.21 49.37 -34.11
CA LEU A 22 -0.48 48.32 -34.85
C LEU A 22 0.42 47.57 -35.85
N ALA A 23 0.09 46.25 -35.96
CA ALA A 23 0.14 45.43 -37.18
C ALA A 23 1.50 45.18 -37.87
N TRP A 24 1.89 43.90 -37.87
CA TRP A 24 2.06 43.07 -39.07
C TRP A 24 2.45 41.66 -38.64
N ARG A 25 1.65 40.66 -38.99
CA ARG A 25 2.02 39.25 -38.93
C ARG A 25 2.69 38.87 -40.26
N PRO A 26 3.92 38.41 -40.28
CA PRO A 26 4.34 37.49 -41.32
C PRO A 26 4.05 36.06 -40.85
N ALA A 27 3.41 35.29 -41.72
CA ALA A 27 3.32 33.84 -41.59
C ALA A 27 4.75 33.26 -41.54
N LEU A 28 5.13 32.75 -40.41
CA LEU A 28 6.34 31.91 -40.31
C LEU A 28 5.98 30.53 -40.82
N ALA A 29 6.54 30.23 -42.00
CA ALA A 29 6.57 28.89 -42.56
C ALA A 29 7.09 27.88 -41.57
N ASP A 30 6.45 26.74 -41.59
CA ASP A 30 6.78 25.48 -40.91
C ASP A 30 8.25 25.12 -41.18
N ALA A 31 9.14 25.51 -40.27
CA ALA A 31 10.53 25.06 -40.32
C ALA A 31 10.57 23.65 -39.72
N GLN A 32 10.33 22.65 -40.58
CA GLN A 32 10.63 21.26 -40.26
C GLN A 32 12.11 21.18 -39.81
N SER A 33 12.32 20.80 -38.58
CA SER A 33 13.67 20.49 -38.06
C SER A 33 14.31 19.43 -38.96
N PRO A 34 15.56 19.63 -39.42
CA PRO A 34 16.20 18.69 -40.32
C PRO A 34 16.24 17.27 -39.77
N ASP A 35 15.97 16.31 -40.64
CA ASP A 35 15.89 14.88 -40.28
C ASP A 35 17.12 14.33 -39.55
N TRP A 36 18.29 14.94 -39.74
CA TRP A 36 19.50 14.56 -38.98
C TRP A 36 19.44 14.85 -37.48
N TYR A 37 18.57 15.75 -37.02
CA TYR A 37 18.39 16.05 -35.61
C TYR A 37 17.52 14.96 -34.95
N ARG A 38 16.56 14.37 -35.65
CA ARG A 38 15.76 13.23 -35.21
C ARG A 38 16.59 11.94 -35.14
N VAL A 39 17.47 11.73 -36.11
CA VAL A 39 18.34 10.56 -36.14
C VAL A 39 19.33 10.57 -34.96
N ARG A 40 19.92 11.73 -34.62
CA ARG A 40 20.82 11.84 -33.47
C ARG A 40 20.12 11.67 -32.10
N LEU A 41 18.84 12.01 -31.98
CA LEU A 41 18.10 11.77 -30.73
C LEU A 41 17.68 10.30 -30.59
N LEU A 42 17.45 9.61 -31.69
CA LEU A 42 17.18 8.17 -31.71
C LEU A 42 18.46 7.37 -31.45
N GLU A 43 19.59 7.76 -32.02
CA GLU A 43 20.88 7.12 -31.78
C GLU A 43 21.41 7.33 -30.35
N ARG A 44 21.09 8.43 -29.69
CA ARG A 44 21.44 8.60 -28.27
C ARG A 44 20.61 7.73 -27.32
N ARG A 45 19.44 7.25 -27.74
CA ARG A 45 18.63 6.30 -26.96
C ARG A 45 19.10 4.84 -27.10
N SER A 46 19.90 4.50 -28.11
CA SER A 46 20.33 3.13 -28.39
C SER A 46 21.66 2.72 -27.74
N HIS A 47 22.34 3.61 -27.00
CA HIS A 47 23.64 3.33 -26.39
C HIS A 47 23.69 3.54 -24.88
N GLN A 48 22.54 3.34 -24.18
CA GLN A 48 22.65 3.07 -22.76
C GLN A 48 23.09 1.61 -22.63
N PRO A 49 24.28 1.32 -22.09
CA PRO A 49 24.69 -0.07 -21.91
C PRO A 49 23.61 -0.79 -21.12
N ALA A 50 23.25 -1.99 -21.58
CA ALA A 50 22.31 -2.83 -20.83
C ALA A 50 22.84 -2.94 -19.40
N ALA A 51 21.92 -2.81 -18.40
CA ALA A 51 22.31 -2.96 -17.01
C ALA A 51 23.03 -4.31 -16.83
N PRO A 52 24.12 -4.37 -16.03
CA PRO A 52 24.83 -5.61 -15.79
C PRO A 52 23.85 -6.72 -15.40
N GLN A 53 24.01 -7.89 -15.98
CA GLN A 53 23.20 -9.06 -15.65
C GLN A 53 24.08 -10.08 -14.93
N VAL A 54 23.65 -10.49 -13.73
CA VAL A 54 24.31 -11.50 -12.92
C VAL A 54 23.36 -12.68 -12.75
N VAL A 55 23.86 -13.90 -12.92
CA VAL A 55 23.12 -15.14 -12.67
C VAL A 55 23.78 -15.83 -11.47
N ILE A 56 23.00 -16.07 -10.43
CA ILE A 56 23.43 -16.77 -9.21
C ILE A 56 23.14 -18.26 -9.35
N GLY A 57 24.13 -19.11 -9.11
CA GLY A 57 24.01 -20.57 -9.18
C GLY A 57 24.32 -21.16 -10.55
N SER A 58 24.40 -22.47 -10.60
CA SER A 58 24.85 -23.27 -11.77
C SER A 58 23.92 -24.42 -12.14
N GLY A 59 22.61 -24.28 -11.91
CA GLY A 59 21.59 -25.22 -12.35
C GLY A 59 21.07 -26.18 -11.28
N THR A 60 21.53 -26.08 -10.04
CA THR A 60 21.04 -26.90 -8.92
C THR A 60 20.76 -26.07 -7.68
N ALA A 61 19.84 -26.52 -6.82
CA ALA A 61 19.56 -25.86 -5.54
C ALA A 61 20.83 -25.79 -4.65
N ALA A 62 21.63 -26.85 -4.63
CA ALA A 62 22.87 -26.89 -3.87
C ALA A 62 23.87 -25.81 -4.30
N SER A 63 23.90 -25.44 -5.58
CA SER A 63 24.81 -24.37 -6.07
C SER A 63 24.42 -22.98 -5.59
N CYS A 64 23.19 -22.79 -5.15
CA CYS A 64 22.67 -21.53 -4.62
C CYS A 64 22.64 -21.48 -3.09
N GLN A 65 22.84 -22.61 -2.42
CA GLN A 65 22.81 -22.70 -0.94
C GLN A 65 24.20 -22.60 -0.31
N THR A 66 25.18 -22.13 -1.05
CA THR A 66 26.56 -21.95 -0.57
C THR A 66 26.78 -20.54 -0.06
N GLN A 67 27.76 -20.37 0.83
CA GLN A 67 28.19 -19.03 1.25
C GLN A 67 28.74 -18.21 0.06
N ASP A 68 29.37 -18.86 -0.90
CA ASP A 68 29.88 -18.17 -2.11
C ASP A 68 28.74 -17.62 -2.96
N ALA A 69 27.62 -18.34 -3.10
CA ALA A 69 26.44 -17.85 -3.79
C ALA A 69 25.81 -16.64 -3.05
N ALA A 70 25.75 -16.69 -1.71
CA ALA A 70 25.27 -15.57 -0.89
C ALA A 70 26.18 -14.35 -1.01
N ASN A 71 27.50 -14.54 -1.02
CA ASN A 71 28.47 -13.49 -1.25
C ASN A 71 28.32 -12.89 -2.66
N ALA A 72 28.19 -13.76 -3.69
CA ALA A 72 27.97 -13.31 -5.06
C ALA A 72 26.69 -12.48 -5.22
N LEU A 73 25.60 -12.84 -4.51
CA LEU A 73 24.39 -12.02 -4.47
C LEU A 73 24.67 -10.66 -3.82
N SER A 74 25.36 -10.63 -2.68
CA SER A 74 25.69 -9.39 -1.99
C SER A 74 26.54 -8.47 -2.86
N ASP A 75 27.58 -9.01 -3.53
CA ASP A 75 28.43 -8.28 -4.45
C ASP A 75 27.64 -7.74 -5.66
N ALA A 76 26.75 -8.55 -6.22
CA ALA A 76 25.88 -8.14 -7.32
C ALA A 76 24.92 -7.01 -6.91
N VAL A 77 24.33 -7.08 -5.72
CA VAL A 77 23.48 -6.01 -5.17
C VAL A 77 24.29 -4.72 -4.98
N ALA A 78 25.51 -4.81 -4.46
CA ALA A 78 26.41 -3.66 -4.31
C ALA A 78 26.86 -3.06 -5.65
N ALA A 79 27.02 -3.89 -6.68
CA ALA A 79 27.38 -3.43 -8.02
C ALA A 79 26.19 -2.80 -8.79
N GLY A 80 24.97 -3.24 -8.51
CA GLY A 80 23.75 -2.84 -9.23
C GLY A 80 23.49 -3.67 -10.49
N GLY A 81 22.32 -3.48 -11.09
CA GLY A 81 21.92 -4.18 -12.32
C GLY A 81 20.85 -5.24 -12.10
N ASN A 82 20.78 -6.20 -13.00
CA ASN A 82 19.76 -7.27 -12.99
C ASN A 82 20.35 -8.57 -12.45
N ILE A 83 19.69 -9.16 -11.47
CA ILE A 83 20.11 -10.38 -10.81
C ILE A 83 19.01 -11.43 -10.99
N THR A 84 19.39 -12.59 -11.49
CA THR A 84 18.53 -13.77 -11.65
C THR A 84 19.20 -15.00 -11.04
N PHE A 85 18.47 -16.11 -10.92
CA PHE A 85 18.95 -17.32 -10.29
C PHE A 85 18.86 -18.51 -11.25
N ASN A 86 19.89 -19.33 -11.24
CA ASN A 86 19.90 -20.65 -11.89
C ASN A 86 20.13 -21.72 -10.83
N CYS A 87 19.08 -21.97 -10.03
CA CYS A 87 19.13 -22.86 -8.87
C CYS A 87 18.39 -24.19 -9.10
N GLY A 88 18.06 -24.52 -10.35
CA GLY A 88 17.24 -25.67 -10.70
C GLY A 88 15.74 -25.39 -10.64
N SER A 89 14.91 -26.43 -10.72
CA SER A 89 13.45 -26.33 -10.84
C SER A 89 12.69 -26.51 -9.52
N ALA A 90 13.38 -26.75 -8.41
CA ALA A 90 12.77 -26.90 -7.09
C ALA A 90 12.86 -25.60 -6.27
N PRO A 91 11.87 -25.31 -5.42
CA PRO A 91 11.99 -24.22 -4.45
C PRO A 91 13.24 -24.37 -3.59
N MET A 92 13.92 -23.24 -3.31
CA MET A 92 15.14 -23.23 -2.51
C MET A 92 15.20 -22.01 -1.58
N VAL A 93 15.98 -22.15 -0.52
CA VAL A 93 16.26 -21.06 0.43
C VAL A 93 17.75 -20.73 0.40
N MET A 94 18.07 -19.43 0.32
CA MET A 94 19.42 -18.90 0.42
C MET A 94 19.52 -17.99 1.64
N ASN A 95 20.52 -18.18 2.46
CA ASN A 95 20.76 -17.36 3.62
C ASN A 95 21.54 -16.11 3.26
N VAL A 96 21.02 -14.93 3.57
CA VAL A 96 21.56 -13.67 3.07
C VAL A 96 21.49 -12.55 4.10
N ASN A 97 22.39 -11.59 3.93
CA ASN A 97 22.31 -10.25 4.49
C ASN A 97 22.92 -9.30 3.46
N THR A 98 22.13 -8.41 2.91
CA THR A 98 22.54 -7.58 1.76
C THR A 98 22.33 -6.10 2.03
N ASN A 99 23.27 -5.30 1.56
CA ASN A 99 23.21 -3.85 1.63
C ASN A 99 23.16 -3.27 0.21
N ALA A 100 22.26 -2.32 -0.04
CA ALA A 100 22.24 -1.57 -1.28
C ALA A 100 22.39 -0.07 -0.99
N THR A 101 23.26 0.58 -1.74
CA THR A 101 23.51 2.01 -1.65
C THR A 101 23.70 2.62 -3.04
N ASP A 102 23.02 3.73 -3.31
CA ASP A 102 23.17 4.53 -4.54
C ASP A 102 23.11 3.73 -5.86
N LYS A 103 22.49 2.56 -5.83
CA LYS A 103 22.41 1.65 -6.98
C LYS A 103 20.97 1.32 -7.31
N THR A 104 20.74 1.09 -8.61
CA THR A 104 19.52 0.47 -9.09
C THR A 104 19.74 -1.01 -9.28
N VAL A 105 18.94 -1.83 -8.58
CA VAL A 105 19.05 -3.28 -8.57
C VAL A 105 17.68 -3.89 -8.86
N THR A 106 17.63 -4.86 -9.75
CA THR A 106 16.44 -5.69 -9.97
C THR A 106 16.80 -7.15 -9.67
N ILE A 107 16.05 -7.78 -8.77
CA ILE A 107 16.23 -9.19 -8.40
C ILE A 107 14.96 -9.95 -8.79
N ASP A 108 15.11 -10.98 -9.62
CA ASP A 108 14.00 -11.88 -9.99
C ASP A 108 14.29 -13.29 -9.49
N GLY A 109 13.49 -13.74 -8.53
CA GLY A 109 13.61 -15.07 -7.93
C GLY A 109 12.94 -16.20 -8.73
N GLY A 110 12.24 -15.87 -9.85
CA GLY A 110 11.55 -16.84 -10.67
C GLY A 110 10.43 -17.61 -9.95
N GLY A 111 9.99 -17.15 -8.79
CA GLY A 111 8.97 -17.83 -7.96
C GLY A 111 9.50 -19.03 -7.16
N LEU A 112 10.78 -19.33 -7.25
CA LEU A 112 11.39 -20.51 -6.63
C LEU A 112 12.41 -20.16 -5.51
N VAL A 113 12.87 -18.93 -5.47
CA VAL A 113 13.91 -18.50 -4.53
C VAL A 113 13.31 -17.80 -3.33
N SER A 114 13.73 -18.25 -2.15
CA SER A 114 13.51 -17.57 -0.88
C SER A 114 14.84 -17.08 -0.33
N LEU A 115 14.92 -15.81 0.04
CA LEU A 115 16.04 -15.24 0.77
C LEU A 115 15.70 -15.22 2.25
N SER A 116 16.55 -15.82 3.08
CA SER A 116 16.34 -15.97 4.52
C SER A 116 17.36 -15.20 5.34
N GLY A 117 16.89 -14.56 6.42
CA GLY A 117 17.73 -13.97 7.45
C GLY A 117 18.09 -14.95 8.60
N GLU A 118 17.63 -16.21 8.55
CA GLU A 118 17.88 -17.27 9.57
C GLU A 118 17.47 -16.85 11.00
N ASP A 119 16.42 -16.03 11.14
CA ASP A 119 15.99 -15.45 12.43
C ASP A 119 17.10 -14.68 13.19
N THR A 120 18.18 -14.34 12.51
CA THR A 120 19.35 -13.69 13.12
C THR A 120 19.80 -12.43 12.42
N ARG A 121 19.39 -12.21 11.16
CA ARG A 121 19.87 -11.13 10.30
C ARG A 121 18.74 -10.45 9.55
N GLN A 122 18.90 -9.16 9.34
CA GLN A 122 18.10 -8.42 8.36
C GLN A 122 18.48 -8.86 6.94
N ILE A 123 17.48 -8.97 6.04
CA ILE A 123 17.73 -9.44 4.68
C ILE A 123 18.24 -8.30 3.79
N PHE A 124 17.56 -7.15 3.77
CA PHE A 124 17.99 -5.97 2.99
C PHE A 124 18.05 -4.70 3.83
N PHE A 125 19.17 -4.00 3.73
CA PHE A 125 19.32 -2.65 4.25
C PHE A 125 19.60 -1.67 3.10
N LEU A 126 18.64 -0.75 2.83
CA LEU A 126 18.68 0.21 1.74
C LEU A 126 18.98 1.60 2.29
N PHE A 127 20.02 2.24 1.79
CA PHE A 127 20.43 3.58 2.19
C PHE A 127 20.94 4.41 0.99
N GLY A 128 21.27 5.68 1.21
CA GLY A 128 21.61 6.58 0.11
C GLY A 128 20.41 6.76 -0.84
N SER A 129 20.64 6.60 -2.13
CA SER A 129 19.63 6.63 -3.20
C SER A 129 19.36 5.23 -3.80
N ALA A 130 19.51 4.18 -3.00
CA ALA A 130 19.26 2.81 -3.44
C ALA A 130 17.85 2.66 -4.01
N ASN A 131 17.74 2.00 -5.16
CA ASN A 131 16.47 1.67 -5.80
C ASN A 131 16.42 0.17 -6.10
N VAL A 132 15.67 -0.59 -5.30
CA VAL A 132 15.63 -2.04 -5.38
C VAL A 132 14.26 -2.50 -5.86
N THR A 133 14.25 -3.32 -6.90
CA THR A 133 13.04 -4.02 -7.38
C THR A 133 13.18 -5.50 -7.13
N LEU A 134 12.21 -6.07 -6.43
CA LEU A 134 12.10 -7.50 -6.12
C LEU A 134 10.92 -8.09 -6.89
N ASN A 135 11.18 -9.11 -7.69
CA ASN A 135 10.17 -9.80 -8.48
C ASN A 135 10.15 -11.30 -8.15
N ASN A 136 8.96 -11.87 -8.00
CA ASN A 136 8.75 -13.32 -7.90
C ASN A 136 9.69 -13.98 -6.86
N ILE A 137 9.82 -13.40 -5.67
CA ILE A 137 10.77 -13.83 -4.65
C ILE A 137 10.13 -13.84 -3.27
N SER A 138 10.62 -14.71 -2.38
CA SER A 138 10.20 -14.69 -0.98
C SER A 138 11.31 -14.14 -0.09
N LEU A 139 10.95 -13.31 0.90
CA LEU A 139 11.84 -12.85 1.97
C LEU A 139 11.32 -13.45 3.28
N VAL A 140 12.09 -14.32 3.90
CA VAL A 140 11.63 -15.12 5.04
C VAL A 140 12.61 -15.10 6.21
N ASP A 141 12.07 -15.28 7.41
CA ASP A 141 12.87 -15.48 8.62
C ASP A 141 13.94 -14.39 8.80
N GLY A 142 13.61 -13.15 8.42
CA GLY A 142 14.44 -12.00 8.71
C GLY A 142 14.36 -11.63 10.18
N ALA A 143 15.47 -11.20 10.77
CA ALA A 143 15.51 -10.61 12.10
C ALA A 143 16.29 -9.30 12.09
N GLY A 144 15.80 -8.29 12.83
CA GLY A 144 16.48 -7.01 12.82
C GLY A 144 15.89 -5.96 13.73
N PHE A 145 16.63 -4.87 13.89
CA PHE A 145 16.20 -3.76 14.72
C PHE A 145 15.05 -2.96 14.08
N ALA A 146 15.02 -2.84 12.75
CA ALA A 146 13.95 -2.11 12.04
C ALA A 146 13.81 -2.65 10.61
N GLY A 147 12.65 -3.22 10.29
CA GLY A 147 12.40 -3.85 9.00
C GLY A 147 13.22 -5.12 8.80
N ALA A 148 12.82 -6.21 9.45
CA ALA A 148 13.60 -7.44 9.44
C ALA A 148 13.82 -8.04 8.04
N ALA A 149 12.84 -7.91 7.13
CA ALA A 149 13.07 -8.22 5.73
C ALA A 149 13.74 -7.06 4.99
N ILE A 150 13.20 -5.83 5.09
CA ILE A 150 13.69 -4.67 4.34
C ILE A 150 13.67 -3.42 5.23
N SER A 151 14.80 -2.76 5.35
CA SER A 151 14.90 -1.41 5.90
C SER A 151 15.20 -0.39 4.81
N ILE A 152 14.27 0.52 4.53
CA ILE A 152 14.46 1.67 3.65
C ILE A 152 14.79 2.86 4.56
N SER A 153 16.07 3.14 4.77
CA SER A 153 16.54 3.99 5.86
C SER A 153 16.65 5.48 5.53
N THR A 154 16.56 5.84 4.25
CA THR A 154 16.68 7.23 3.76
C THR A 154 15.49 7.61 2.88
N ALA A 155 15.19 8.91 2.81
CA ALA A 155 14.10 9.44 2.00
C ALA A 155 14.29 9.23 0.48
N GLN A 156 15.54 9.12 0.02
CA GLN A 156 15.88 8.92 -1.38
C GLN A 156 15.88 7.45 -1.80
N ALA A 157 15.93 6.52 -0.84
CA ALA A 157 15.90 5.10 -1.14
C ALA A 157 14.48 4.63 -1.50
N SER A 158 14.41 3.59 -2.31
CA SER A 158 13.13 3.01 -2.73
C SER A 158 13.18 1.50 -2.86
N ALA A 159 12.03 0.87 -2.61
CA ALA A 159 11.81 -0.54 -2.90
C ALA A 159 10.50 -0.73 -3.67
N THR A 160 10.54 -1.55 -4.70
CA THR A 160 9.37 -2.05 -5.42
C THR A 160 9.30 -3.56 -5.30
N ILE A 161 8.17 -4.09 -4.83
CA ILE A 161 7.98 -5.51 -4.52
C ILE A 161 6.81 -6.01 -5.36
N ASN A 162 7.09 -6.93 -6.28
CA ASN A 162 6.10 -7.47 -7.21
C ASN A 162 6.00 -9.00 -7.09
N HIS A 163 4.80 -9.54 -7.03
CA HIS A 163 4.50 -10.99 -7.03
C HIS A 163 5.35 -11.75 -5.99
N SER A 164 5.50 -11.19 -4.80
CA SER A 164 6.48 -11.62 -3.80
C SER A 164 5.82 -11.86 -2.44
N PHE A 165 6.50 -12.64 -1.60
CA PHE A 165 6.04 -12.96 -0.25
C PHE A 165 7.06 -12.49 0.78
N LEU A 166 6.60 -11.75 1.79
CA LEU A 166 7.39 -11.36 2.95
C LEU A 166 6.73 -12.01 4.17
N THR A 167 7.34 -13.05 4.71
CA THR A 167 6.70 -13.84 5.78
C THR A 167 7.67 -14.22 6.88
N SER A 168 7.14 -14.36 8.09
CA SER A 168 7.91 -14.77 9.28
C SER A 168 9.10 -13.86 9.58
N ASN A 169 9.02 -12.58 9.26
CA ASN A 169 10.08 -11.63 9.59
C ASN A 169 9.80 -11.01 10.97
N ASP A 170 10.79 -10.98 11.82
CA ASP A 170 10.66 -10.59 13.24
C ASP A 170 11.57 -9.42 13.64
N ALA A 171 10.95 -8.28 13.93
CA ALA A 171 11.56 -7.12 14.58
C ALA A 171 11.04 -7.00 16.02
N SER A 172 11.07 -8.07 16.79
CA SER A 172 10.45 -8.16 18.13
C SER A 172 11.00 -7.18 19.16
N THR A 173 12.13 -6.56 18.90
CA THR A 173 12.71 -5.52 19.77
C THR A 173 12.46 -4.10 19.25
N SER A 174 11.79 -3.93 18.09
CA SER A 174 11.65 -2.63 17.44
C SER A 174 10.42 -2.55 16.53
N ASN A 175 10.56 -1.93 15.35
CA ASN A 175 9.47 -1.50 14.46
C ASN A 175 9.59 -2.12 13.07
N GLY A 176 8.44 -2.34 12.42
CA GLY A 176 8.40 -2.85 11.06
C GLY A 176 8.84 -4.30 10.96
N GLY A 177 7.98 -5.24 11.38
CA GLY A 177 8.32 -6.67 11.38
C GLY A 177 8.89 -7.13 10.04
N ALA A 178 8.21 -6.84 8.94
CA ALA A 178 8.79 -7.04 7.62
C ALA A 178 9.54 -5.81 7.12
N ILE A 179 8.89 -4.63 7.12
CA ILE A 179 9.43 -3.44 6.44
C ILE A 179 9.44 -2.21 7.34
N PHE A 180 10.57 -1.55 7.41
CA PHE A 180 10.74 -0.18 7.89
C PHE A 180 10.91 0.76 6.70
N ASN A 181 10.12 1.84 6.61
CA ASN A 181 10.16 2.73 5.46
C ASN A 181 10.30 4.21 5.85
N ARG A 182 11.35 4.85 5.35
CA ARG A 182 11.53 6.31 5.32
C ARG A 182 11.52 6.89 3.92
N GLY A 183 11.59 6.06 2.90
CA GLY A 183 11.67 6.44 1.50
C GLY A 183 10.39 6.14 0.73
N THR A 184 10.54 5.51 -0.43
CA THR A 184 9.42 5.12 -1.27
C THR A 184 9.29 3.59 -1.32
N LEU A 185 8.10 3.09 -0.94
CA LEU A 185 7.77 1.67 -0.97
C LEU A 185 6.56 1.44 -1.87
N VAL A 186 6.71 0.56 -2.85
CA VAL A 186 5.62 0.11 -3.73
C VAL A 186 5.48 -1.41 -3.61
N ILE A 187 4.26 -1.88 -3.33
CA ILE A 187 3.94 -3.30 -3.18
C ILE A 187 2.81 -3.64 -4.14
N ASN A 188 3.07 -4.53 -5.08
CA ASN A 188 2.11 -4.96 -6.09
C ASN A 188 1.97 -6.48 -6.10
N HIS A 189 0.74 -7.00 -6.15
CA HIS A 189 0.45 -8.43 -6.27
C HIS A 189 1.25 -9.30 -5.28
N SER A 190 1.43 -8.81 -4.06
CA SER A 190 2.33 -9.40 -3.07
C SER A 190 1.61 -9.66 -1.75
N SER A 191 2.22 -10.49 -0.91
CA SER A 191 1.66 -10.80 0.41
C SER A 191 2.68 -10.56 1.51
N LEU A 192 2.28 -9.80 2.55
CA LEU A 192 3.03 -9.59 3.77
C LEU A 192 2.30 -10.30 4.90
N GLY A 193 2.81 -11.44 5.34
CA GLY A 193 2.09 -12.29 6.28
C GLY A 193 2.92 -12.86 7.41
N ALA A 194 2.30 -13.05 8.56
CA ALA A 194 2.95 -13.63 9.74
C ALA A 194 4.24 -12.91 10.18
N ASN A 195 4.31 -11.59 9.94
CA ASN A 195 5.44 -10.78 10.40
C ASN A 195 5.13 -10.19 11.78
N ARG A 196 6.17 -9.98 12.57
CA ARG A 196 6.05 -9.53 13.94
C ARG A 196 6.93 -8.31 14.24
N SER A 197 6.38 -7.40 15.02
CA SER A 197 7.11 -6.27 15.61
C SER A 197 6.85 -6.22 17.11
N GLY A 198 7.85 -5.85 17.88
CA GLY A 198 7.66 -5.64 19.31
C GLY A 198 6.88 -4.38 19.64
N ASN A 199 6.98 -3.38 18.79
CA ASN A 199 6.33 -2.09 19.00
C ASN A 199 5.33 -1.77 17.87
N PHE A 200 5.78 -1.23 16.74
CA PHE A 200 4.93 -0.63 15.72
C PHE A 200 5.08 -1.30 14.36
N GLY A 201 3.95 -1.52 13.68
CA GLY A 201 3.94 -2.01 12.32
C GLY A 201 4.39 -3.47 12.19
N GLY A 202 3.52 -4.43 12.48
CA GLY A 202 3.86 -5.85 12.35
C GLY A 202 4.31 -6.23 10.94
N ALA A 203 3.62 -5.76 9.91
CA ALA A 203 4.12 -5.84 8.54
C ALA A 203 4.95 -4.61 8.16
N ILE A 204 4.37 -3.40 8.27
CA ILE A 204 4.99 -2.17 7.77
C ILE A 204 4.99 -1.08 8.86
N PHE A 205 6.14 -0.52 9.13
CA PHE A 205 6.29 0.75 9.83
C PHE A 205 6.71 1.83 8.85
N ASN A 206 5.80 2.78 8.57
CA ASN A 206 6.09 3.92 7.70
C ASN A 206 6.43 5.16 8.53
N ASN A 207 7.67 5.59 8.46
CA ASN A 207 8.23 6.71 9.22
C ASN A 207 8.61 7.87 8.29
N GLY A 208 7.62 8.63 7.84
CA GLY A 208 7.82 9.78 6.96
C GLY A 208 7.88 9.46 5.46
N GLY A 209 7.86 8.20 5.08
CA GLY A 209 7.94 7.77 3.69
C GLY A 209 6.60 7.74 2.95
N THR A 210 6.68 7.37 1.68
CA THR A 210 5.52 7.10 0.83
C THR A 210 5.36 5.60 0.64
N VAL A 211 4.15 5.08 0.90
CA VAL A 211 3.80 3.67 0.71
C VAL A 211 2.62 3.55 -0.25
N THR A 212 2.76 2.72 -1.27
CA THR A 212 1.69 2.37 -2.20
C THR A 212 1.51 0.85 -2.21
N ILE A 213 0.31 0.38 -1.88
CA ILE A 213 -0.04 -1.04 -1.82
C ILE A 213 -1.17 -1.29 -2.80
N LYS A 214 -0.93 -2.12 -3.82
CA LYS A 214 -1.91 -2.46 -4.86
C LYS A 214 -2.03 -3.96 -5.03
N ASN A 215 -3.28 -4.43 -5.20
CA ASN A 215 -3.58 -5.84 -5.48
C ASN A 215 -2.87 -6.81 -4.51
N SER A 216 -2.72 -6.43 -3.25
CA SER A 216 -1.85 -7.09 -2.29
C SER A 216 -2.56 -7.43 -0.98
N THR A 217 -2.00 -8.38 -0.24
CA THR A 217 -2.57 -8.82 1.02
C THR A 217 -1.62 -8.55 2.19
N ILE A 218 -2.14 -7.94 3.27
CA ILE A 218 -1.45 -7.80 4.56
C ILE A 218 -2.21 -8.65 5.58
N ILE A 219 -1.59 -9.71 6.07
CA ILE A 219 -2.31 -10.76 6.80
C ILE A 219 -1.53 -11.33 7.99
N ASN A 220 -2.25 -11.62 9.08
CA ASN A 220 -1.72 -12.34 10.24
C ASN A 220 -0.44 -11.71 10.83
N ASN A 221 -0.29 -10.40 10.74
CA ASN A 221 0.84 -9.71 11.33
C ASN A 221 0.51 -9.32 12.79
N ASP A 222 1.53 -9.27 13.63
CA ASP A 222 1.41 -9.03 15.08
C ASP A 222 2.29 -7.85 15.52
N ALA A 223 1.76 -6.95 16.35
CA ALA A 223 2.50 -5.81 16.90
C ALA A 223 1.87 -5.29 18.19
N ALA A 224 2.55 -4.38 18.88
CA ALA A 224 1.89 -3.63 19.94
C ALA A 224 0.84 -2.70 19.34
N GLU A 225 1.15 -1.98 18.25
CA GLU A 225 0.21 -1.10 17.56
C GLU A 225 0.41 -1.16 16.04
N GLY A 226 -0.68 -0.93 15.27
CA GLY A 226 -0.64 -0.96 13.82
C GLY A 226 -0.15 -2.28 13.26
N ALA A 227 -0.73 -3.40 13.68
CA ALA A 227 -0.18 -4.71 13.36
C ALA A 227 -0.03 -4.99 11.86
N GLY A 228 -0.98 -4.55 11.03
CA GLY A 228 -0.77 -4.50 9.58
C GLY A 228 0.20 -3.40 9.20
N ILE A 229 -0.19 -2.15 9.41
CA ILE A 229 0.57 -0.96 9.06
C ILE A 229 0.52 0.05 10.21
N TRP A 230 1.67 0.54 10.63
CA TRP A 230 1.78 1.73 11.44
C TRP A 230 2.31 2.90 10.62
N HIS A 231 1.57 4.00 10.61
CA HIS A 231 1.88 5.18 9.80
C HIS A 231 2.12 6.39 10.69
N SER A 232 3.37 6.79 10.79
CA SER A 232 3.82 7.90 11.61
C SER A 232 3.67 9.25 10.92
N GLU A 233 4.05 9.30 9.63
CA GLU A 233 4.07 10.52 8.83
C GLU A 233 4.22 10.17 7.34
N GLY A 234 3.94 11.12 6.43
CA GLY A 234 4.03 10.93 5.00
C GLY A 234 2.72 10.50 4.36
N THR A 235 2.75 9.54 3.44
CA THR A 235 1.56 9.10 2.69
C THR A 235 1.47 7.58 2.59
N VAL A 236 0.26 7.05 2.80
CA VAL A 236 -0.07 5.64 2.53
C VAL A 236 -1.27 5.56 1.60
N THR A 237 -1.14 4.80 0.51
CA THR A 237 -2.24 4.47 -0.40
C THR A 237 -2.43 2.95 -0.44
N VAL A 238 -3.67 2.51 -0.19
CA VAL A 238 -4.08 1.10 -0.27
C VAL A 238 -5.18 0.99 -1.31
N GLU A 239 -4.93 0.23 -2.36
CA GLU A 239 -5.84 0.09 -3.50
C GLU A 239 -6.00 -1.39 -3.89
N ASN A 240 -7.24 -1.82 -4.15
CA ASN A 240 -7.59 -3.17 -4.58
C ASN A 240 -6.98 -4.28 -3.69
N SER A 241 -6.88 -4.03 -2.39
CA SER A 241 -6.07 -4.81 -1.48
C SER A 241 -6.87 -5.36 -0.31
N SER A 242 -6.30 -6.35 0.38
CA SER A 242 -6.92 -6.96 1.55
C SER A 242 -6.02 -6.79 2.78
N ILE A 243 -6.54 -6.18 3.85
CA ILE A 243 -5.86 -6.08 5.15
C ILE A 243 -6.68 -6.88 6.16
N ARG A 244 -6.13 -8.00 6.61
CA ARG A 244 -6.94 -8.95 7.38
C ARG A 244 -6.18 -9.71 8.46
N SER A 245 -6.92 -10.10 9.49
CA SER A 245 -6.43 -10.98 10.56
C SER A 245 -5.14 -10.45 11.23
N ASN A 246 -4.86 -9.15 11.17
CA ASN A 246 -3.74 -8.55 11.87
C ASN A 246 -4.14 -8.26 13.32
N ARG A 247 -3.22 -8.45 14.26
CA ARG A 247 -3.48 -8.36 15.67
C ARG A 247 -2.56 -7.36 16.37
N ALA A 248 -3.12 -6.27 16.86
CA ALA A 248 -2.45 -5.36 17.76
C ALA A 248 -2.89 -5.63 19.23
N THR A 249 -1.98 -5.50 20.17
CA THR A 249 -2.33 -5.53 21.59
C THR A 249 -2.89 -4.20 22.07
N GLY A 250 -2.48 -3.10 21.44
CA GLY A 250 -2.97 -1.74 21.64
C GLY A 250 -3.92 -1.31 20.52
N LEU A 251 -3.54 -0.35 19.70
CA LEU A 251 -4.41 0.36 18.77
C LEU A 251 -4.12 -0.01 17.30
N GLY A 252 -5.17 0.06 16.45
CA GLY A 252 -5.03 -0.12 15.01
C GLY A 252 -4.63 -1.54 14.59
N GLY A 253 -5.56 -2.49 14.61
CA GLY A 253 -5.26 -3.88 14.20
C GLY A 253 -4.81 -3.98 12.76
N GLY A 254 -5.59 -3.41 11.82
CA GLY A 254 -5.22 -3.29 10.42
C GLY A 254 -4.23 -2.15 10.18
N LEU A 255 -4.64 -0.91 10.52
CA LEU A 255 -3.85 0.31 10.37
C LEU A 255 -3.91 1.16 11.65
N HIS A 256 -2.76 1.69 12.04
CA HIS A 256 -2.65 2.81 12.97
C HIS A 256 -2.11 4.03 12.23
N ILE A 257 -2.83 5.15 12.30
CA ILE A 257 -2.47 6.41 11.63
C ILE A 257 -2.20 7.45 12.73
N ASP A 258 -0.92 7.77 12.97
CA ASP A 258 -0.53 8.73 13.99
C ASP A 258 -0.51 10.16 13.42
N VAL A 259 0.12 10.38 12.27
CA VAL A 259 0.14 11.64 11.51
C VAL A 259 0.10 11.29 10.00
N GLY A 260 0.03 12.29 9.13
CA GLY A 260 0.11 12.09 7.67
C GLY A 260 -1.22 11.83 7.00
N THR A 261 -1.16 11.34 5.77
CA THR A 261 -2.32 11.15 4.89
C THR A 261 -2.46 9.70 4.48
N VAL A 262 -3.66 9.14 4.63
CA VAL A 262 -3.97 7.78 4.20
C VAL A 262 -5.17 7.77 3.25
N THR A 263 -5.06 7.03 2.17
CA THR A 263 -6.14 6.77 1.21
C THR A 263 -6.36 5.28 1.07
N VAL A 264 -7.61 4.84 1.23
CA VAL A 264 -8.02 3.44 1.03
C VAL A 264 -9.13 3.39 -0.01
N VAL A 265 -8.89 2.66 -1.09
CA VAL A 265 -9.84 2.56 -2.21
C VAL A 265 -10.03 1.10 -2.62
N ASN A 266 -11.27 0.73 -2.98
CA ASN A 266 -11.60 -0.61 -3.49
C ASN A 266 -10.96 -1.74 -2.68
N SER A 267 -10.98 -1.68 -1.36
CA SER A 267 -10.23 -2.60 -0.50
C SER A 267 -11.12 -3.27 0.52
N THR A 268 -10.67 -4.41 1.04
CA THR A 268 -11.39 -5.12 2.10
C THR A 268 -10.54 -5.18 3.38
N ILE A 269 -11.06 -4.65 4.49
CA ILE A 269 -10.42 -4.63 5.80
C ILE A 269 -11.26 -5.47 6.76
N PHE A 270 -10.76 -6.64 7.18
CA PHE A 270 -11.59 -7.55 7.95
C PHE A 270 -10.84 -8.46 8.92
N ASP A 271 -11.55 -8.93 9.92
CA ASP A 271 -11.03 -9.80 10.99
C ASP A 271 -9.77 -9.26 11.69
N ASN A 272 -9.46 -7.96 11.58
CA ASN A 272 -8.36 -7.37 12.32
C ASN A 272 -8.78 -7.14 13.78
N LYS A 273 -7.81 -7.24 14.70
CA LYS A 273 -8.06 -7.14 16.15
C LYS A 273 -7.14 -6.13 16.82
N ALA A 274 -7.73 -5.28 17.67
CA ALA A 274 -7.00 -4.33 18.53
C ALA A 274 -7.82 -4.04 19.80
N SER A 275 -7.29 -3.30 20.75
CA SER A 275 -8.09 -2.76 21.85
C SER A 275 -8.99 -1.60 21.34
N GLY A 276 -8.52 -0.83 20.36
CA GLY A 276 -9.29 0.23 19.71
C GLY A 276 -8.92 0.35 18.24
N GLY A 277 -9.94 0.63 17.38
CA GLY A 277 -9.74 0.68 15.95
C GLY A 277 -9.31 -0.66 15.36
N GLY A 278 -10.12 -1.70 15.50
CA GLY A 278 -9.76 -3.05 15.03
C GLY A 278 -9.33 -3.06 13.57
N GLY A 279 -10.09 -2.41 12.68
CA GLY A 279 -9.70 -2.14 11.30
C GLY A 279 -8.69 -1.01 11.21
N ILE A 280 -9.11 0.21 11.60
CA ILE A 280 -8.28 1.42 11.55
C ILE A 280 -8.42 2.22 12.84
N TYR A 281 -7.30 2.64 13.41
CA TYR A 281 -7.22 3.71 14.39
C TYR A 281 -6.67 4.96 13.71
N MET A 282 -7.39 6.08 13.82
CA MET A 282 -7.05 7.36 13.21
C MET A 282 -6.83 8.44 14.27
N ARG A 283 -5.62 8.97 14.34
CA ARG A 283 -5.22 10.12 15.15
C ARG A 283 -4.67 11.26 14.28
N GLY A 284 -4.34 10.96 13.04
CA GLY A 284 -3.53 11.78 12.14
C GLY A 284 -4.26 12.92 11.43
N ASN A 285 -3.71 13.33 10.27
CA ASN A 285 -4.18 14.51 9.56
C ASN A 285 -5.40 14.20 8.69
N SER A 286 -5.30 13.20 7.79
CA SER A 286 -6.34 12.92 6.82
C SER A 286 -6.45 11.43 6.50
N LEU A 287 -7.69 10.92 6.52
CA LEU A 287 -8.05 9.59 6.07
C LEU A 287 -9.20 9.69 5.06
N THR A 288 -8.99 9.16 3.87
CA THR A 288 -10.03 9.05 2.84
C THR A 288 -10.30 7.59 2.53
N ILE A 289 -11.55 7.17 2.64
CA ILE A 289 -12.00 5.81 2.38
C ILE A 289 -13.08 5.83 1.30
N THR A 290 -12.86 5.11 0.22
CA THR A 290 -13.81 5.05 -0.89
C THR A 290 -14.01 3.62 -1.36
N ASN A 291 -15.25 3.21 -1.62
CA ASN A 291 -15.58 1.88 -2.14
C ASN A 291 -14.87 0.74 -1.39
N THR A 292 -14.88 0.78 -0.07
CA THR A 292 -14.17 -0.16 0.79
C THR A 292 -15.17 -0.95 1.65
N THR A 293 -14.85 -2.20 1.96
CA THR A 293 -15.67 -3.04 2.83
C THR A 293 -14.93 -3.36 4.12
N PHE A 294 -15.48 -2.93 5.24
CA PHE A 294 -15.07 -3.36 6.58
C PHE A 294 -16.03 -4.44 7.05
N ASN A 295 -15.47 -5.56 7.53
CA ASN A 295 -16.30 -6.66 8.05
C ASN A 295 -15.58 -7.40 9.19
N ARG A 296 -16.30 -7.69 10.26
CA ARG A 296 -15.87 -8.51 11.42
C ARG A 296 -14.58 -8.04 12.08
N ASN A 297 -14.21 -6.75 11.98
CA ASN A 297 -13.08 -6.24 12.74
C ASN A 297 -13.44 -6.18 14.23
N ARG A 298 -12.44 -6.37 15.11
CA ARG A 298 -12.66 -6.53 16.54
C ARG A 298 -11.94 -5.47 17.34
N ALA A 299 -12.70 -4.75 18.14
CA ALA A 299 -12.15 -3.83 19.14
C ALA A 299 -13.19 -3.56 20.23
N ASP A 300 -12.71 -3.12 21.38
CA ASP A 300 -13.60 -2.64 22.44
C ASP A 300 -14.16 -1.25 22.09
N THR A 301 -13.43 -0.50 21.23
CA THR A 301 -13.80 0.83 20.76
C THR A 301 -13.58 0.90 19.24
N GLY A 302 -14.66 1.22 18.46
CA GLY A 302 -14.59 1.39 17.02
C GLY A 302 -14.04 0.17 16.28
N GLY A 303 -14.79 -0.92 16.23
CA GLY A 303 -14.31 -2.18 15.67
C GLY A 303 -13.79 -2.06 14.25
N ALA A 304 -14.50 -1.33 13.38
CA ALA A 304 -14.01 -1.03 12.02
C ALA A 304 -13.09 0.20 12.00
N LEU A 305 -13.51 1.29 12.63
CA LEU A 305 -12.81 2.57 12.63
C LEU A 305 -12.95 3.28 13.99
N TRP A 306 -11.84 3.60 14.62
CA TRP A 306 -11.82 4.59 15.68
C TRP A 306 -11.17 5.88 15.17
N ASN A 307 -12.02 6.89 14.90
CA ASN A 307 -11.56 8.23 14.54
C ASN A 307 -11.30 9.05 15.80
N PHE A 308 -10.15 8.86 16.44
CA PHE A 308 -9.80 9.58 17.66
C PHE A 308 -9.61 11.08 17.41
N ALA A 309 -8.95 11.44 16.30
CA ALA A 309 -8.73 12.82 15.86
C ALA A 309 -8.44 12.83 14.34
N GLY A 310 -8.48 14.03 13.74
CA GLY A 310 -8.18 14.24 12.33
C GLY A 310 -9.40 14.21 11.41
N ALA A 311 -9.18 14.52 10.14
CA ALA A 311 -10.21 14.59 9.13
C ALA A 311 -10.41 13.23 8.45
N THR A 312 -11.53 12.58 8.72
CA THR A 312 -11.89 11.33 8.05
C THR A 312 -13.07 11.55 7.11
N THR A 313 -12.92 11.14 5.84
CA THR A 313 -13.99 11.15 4.84
C THR A 313 -14.24 9.74 4.34
N VAL A 314 -15.52 9.33 4.30
CA VAL A 314 -15.94 8.02 3.81
C VAL A 314 -16.99 8.15 2.73
N LYS A 315 -16.89 7.35 1.65
CA LYS A 315 -17.83 7.35 0.53
C LYS A 315 -18.01 5.95 -0.02
N ASN A 316 -19.25 5.58 -0.39
CA ASN A 316 -19.55 4.28 -0.97
C ASN A 316 -18.96 3.10 -0.15
N THR A 317 -18.92 3.20 1.16
CA THR A 317 -18.21 2.26 2.03
C THR A 317 -19.20 1.45 2.86
N ILE A 318 -18.88 0.17 3.04
CA ILE A 318 -19.65 -0.74 3.91
C ILE A 318 -18.90 -0.89 5.24
N PHE A 319 -19.60 -0.66 6.35
CA PHE A 319 -19.15 -0.97 7.71
C PHE A 319 -20.08 -2.02 8.30
N ASN A 320 -19.56 -3.22 8.55
CA ASN A 320 -20.38 -4.34 8.96
C ASN A 320 -19.77 -5.20 10.06
N ASP A 321 -20.63 -5.73 10.92
CA ASP A 321 -20.37 -6.82 11.88
C ASP A 321 -19.11 -6.63 12.73
N SER A 322 -18.88 -5.42 13.24
CA SER A 322 -17.80 -5.20 14.21
C SER A 322 -18.09 -5.89 15.54
N ARG A 323 -17.06 -6.40 16.20
CA ARG A 323 -17.19 -7.24 17.39
C ARG A 323 -16.25 -6.82 18.50
N ASN A 324 -16.68 -7.07 19.73
CA ASN A 324 -15.86 -6.89 20.93
C ASN A 324 -14.69 -7.90 20.97
N THR A 325 -13.57 -7.52 21.59
CA THR A 325 -12.37 -8.36 21.66
C THR A 325 -12.51 -9.51 22.63
N ALA A 326 -13.26 -9.34 23.70
CA ALA A 326 -13.33 -10.30 24.79
C ALA A 326 -14.27 -11.48 24.47
N ASP A 327 -15.49 -11.19 24.00
CA ASP A 327 -16.56 -12.17 23.90
C ASP A 327 -17.20 -12.27 22.49
N SER A 328 -16.66 -11.52 21.55
CA SER A 328 -17.20 -11.42 20.18
C SER A 328 -18.65 -10.93 20.10
N SER A 329 -19.18 -10.32 21.16
CA SER A 329 -20.45 -9.60 21.10
C SER A 329 -20.38 -8.44 20.09
N PRO A 330 -21.52 -7.96 19.58
CA PRO A 330 -21.52 -6.78 18.70
C PRO A 330 -20.84 -5.57 19.36
N SER A 331 -19.97 -4.90 18.62
CA SER A 331 -19.33 -3.64 18.97
C SER A 331 -19.70 -2.58 17.94
N LEU A 332 -19.56 -1.30 18.29
CA LEU A 332 -19.78 -0.23 17.31
C LEU A 332 -18.80 -0.37 16.13
N ASN A 333 -19.30 -0.19 14.92
CA ASN A 333 -18.43 -0.14 13.74
C ASN A 333 -17.47 1.02 13.82
N CYS A 334 -17.94 2.20 14.22
CA CYS A 334 -17.11 3.38 14.38
C CYS A 334 -17.26 4.01 15.75
N ASP A 335 -16.22 4.70 16.20
CA ASP A 335 -16.22 5.51 17.42
C ASP A 335 -15.37 6.78 17.22
N GLY A 336 -15.55 7.77 18.12
CA GLY A 336 -14.83 9.04 18.12
C GLY A 336 -15.60 10.19 17.46
N PRO A 337 -14.92 11.32 17.20
CA PRO A 337 -15.50 12.47 16.51
C PRO A 337 -16.07 12.12 15.14
N SER A 338 -16.98 12.96 14.69
CA SER A 338 -17.74 12.74 13.45
C SER A 338 -16.86 12.50 12.23
N VAL A 339 -17.20 11.44 11.51
CA VAL A 339 -16.66 11.16 10.18
C VAL A 339 -17.46 11.96 9.15
N THR A 340 -16.78 12.59 8.19
CA THR A 340 -17.45 13.27 7.08
C THR A 340 -17.95 12.26 6.07
N SER A 341 -19.27 12.26 5.80
CA SER A 341 -19.81 11.42 4.75
C SER A 341 -19.72 12.09 3.38
N GLY A 342 -19.09 11.39 2.42
CA GLY A 342 -19.15 11.67 1.00
C GLY A 342 -20.36 11.05 0.31
N GLY A 343 -21.20 10.36 1.06
CA GLY A 343 -22.48 9.76 0.63
C GLY A 343 -22.40 8.28 0.29
N ARG A 344 -23.63 7.68 0.31
CA ARG A 344 -23.84 6.29 -0.10
C ARG A 344 -23.09 5.24 0.73
N ASN A 345 -22.86 5.50 2.01
CA ASN A 345 -22.30 4.51 2.91
C ASN A 345 -23.39 3.59 3.46
N ILE A 346 -23.05 2.34 3.78
CA ILE A 346 -23.93 1.39 4.45
C ILE A 346 -23.26 0.96 5.75
N VAL A 347 -23.97 1.17 6.84
CA VAL A 347 -23.49 0.87 8.19
C VAL A 347 -24.47 -0.04 8.89
N SER A 348 -24.02 -1.19 9.39
CA SER A 348 -24.91 -2.17 10.04
C SER A 348 -25.45 -1.72 11.39
N ASP A 349 -24.90 -0.66 11.95
CA ASP A 349 -25.38 0.04 13.15
C ASP A 349 -25.61 1.54 12.89
N ASN A 350 -25.64 2.37 13.93
CA ASN A 350 -25.87 3.81 13.82
C ASN A 350 -24.60 4.64 14.08
N SER A 351 -23.40 4.08 13.93
CA SER A 351 -22.20 4.72 14.46
C SER A 351 -21.42 5.59 13.45
N CYS A 352 -21.00 5.10 12.31
CA CYS A 352 -19.93 5.73 11.49
C CYS A 352 -20.21 7.14 10.91
N VAL A 353 -21.47 7.51 10.71
CA VAL A 353 -21.84 8.79 10.10
C VAL A 353 -22.96 9.45 10.89
N PRO A 354 -22.77 10.69 11.37
CA PRO A 354 -23.68 11.28 12.35
C PRO A 354 -24.98 11.84 11.77
N ASN A 355 -25.08 12.02 10.46
CA ASN A 355 -26.27 12.60 9.83
C ASN A 355 -26.61 11.94 8.49
N PRO A 356 -27.39 10.86 8.50
CA PRO A 356 -27.65 10.04 7.32
C PRO A 356 -28.54 10.71 6.25
N GLY A 357 -29.24 11.77 6.58
CA GLY A 357 -30.34 12.28 5.75
C GLY A 357 -29.96 13.04 4.48
N SER A 358 -28.78 13.63 4.40
CA SER A 358 -28.46 14.59 3.32
C SER A 358 -27.71 14.01 2.13
N VAL A 359 -27.03 12.87 2.29
CA VAL A 359 -26.11 12.30 1.28
C VAL A 359 -26.39 10.84 0.94
N GLY A 360 -27.52 10.30 1.42
CA GLY A 360 -27.99 8.95 1.11
C GLY A 360 -27.20 7.83 1.79
N ASP A 361 -26.77 8.01 3.03
CA ASP A 361 -26.22 6.93 3.83
C ASP A 361 -27.35 6.04 4.40
N LEU A 362 -27.11 4.73 4.50
CA LEU A 362 -28.01 3.75 5.08
C LEU A 362 -27.43 3.28 6.42
N LEU A 363 -28.07 3.68 7.52
CA LEU A 363 -27.71 3.26 8.88
C LEU A 363 -28.58 2.10 9.36
N ALA A 364 -28.13 1.38 10.38
CA ALA A 364 -28.80 0.18 10.90
C ALA A 364 -29.22 -0.77 9.78
N THR A 365 -28.44 -0.86 8.72
CA THR A 365 -28.77 -1.58 7.50
C THR A 365 -27.79 -2.72 7.26
N ASN A 366 -28.31 -3.95 7.22
CA ASN A 366 -27.52 -5.13 6.88
C ASN A 366 -27.13 -5.09 5.39
N PRO A 367 -25.84 -5.02 5.06
CA PRO A 367 -25.38 -4.99 3.67
C PRO A 367 -25.52 -6.32 2.94
N LYS A 368 -25.92 -7.39 3.61
CA LYS A 368 -26.11 -8.74 3.05
C LYS A 368 -24.90 -9.21 2.24
N LEU A 369 -23.81 -9.37 2.95
CA LEU A 369 -22.56 -9.91 2.42
C LEU A 369 -22.56 -11.44 2.50
N GLU A 370 -21.83 -12.09 1.59
CA GLU A 370 -21.53 -13.52 1.73
C GLU A 370 -20.85 -13.82 3.06
N GLN A 371 -21.14 -14.98 3.62
CA GLN A 371 -20.61 -15.39 4.92
C GLN A 371 -19.11 -15.74 4.87
N PHE A 372 -18.68 -16.32 3.76
CA PHE A 372 -17.32 -16.76 3.55
C PHE A 372 -16.57 -15.82 2.60
N ILE A 373 -15.33 -15.58 2.92
CA ILE A 373 -14.45 -14.77 2.09
C ILE A 373 -13.75 -15.65 1.06
N ASN A 374 -13.76 -15.21 -0.19
CA ASN A 374 -13.09 -15.90 -1.30
C ASN A 374 -12.24 -14.91 -2.10
N ASP A 375 -11.37 -15.43 -2.95
CA ASP A 375 -10.60 -14.62 -3.90
C ASP A 375 -11.52 -14.07 -5.01
N ASN A 376 -12.67 -14.71 -5.24
CA ASN A 376 -13.74 -14.26 -6.14
C ASN A 376 -13.22 -13.85 -7.54
N SER A 377 -12.20 -14.60 -8.03
CA SER A 377 -11.47 -14.36 -9.28
C SER A 377 -10.63 -13.05 -9.29
N GLY A 378 -10.41 -12.43 -8.14
CA GLY A 378 -9.56 -11.26 -7.99
C GLY A 378 -8.20 -11.58 -7.35
N PRO A 379 -7.27 -10.61 -7.32
CA PRO A 379 -5.93 -10.80 -6.76
C PRO A 379 -5.93 -10.93 -5.23
N THR A 380 -7.02 -10.53 -4.57
CA THR A 380 -7.12 -10.47 -3.11
C THR A 380 -8.52 -10.88 -2.65
N ARG A 381 -8.63 -11.34 -1.42
CA ARG A 381 -9.91 -11.81 -0.85
C ARG A 381 -10.90 -10.69 -0.61
N THR A 382 -12.17 -10.96 -0.92
CA THR A 382 -13.29 -10.03 -0.77
C THR A 382 -14.55 -10.74 -0.27
N PHE A 383 -15.57 -9.97 0.14
CA PHE A 383 -16.93 -10.45 0.39
C PHE A 383 -17.82 -10.05 -0.79
N LEU A 384 -18.49 -11.01 -1.43
CA LEU A 384 -19.50 -10.71 -2.44
C LEU A 384 -20.78 -10.17 -1.80
N LEU A 385 -21.52 -9.41 -2.58
CA LEU A 385 -22.87 -9.00 -2.24
C LEU A 385 -23.85 -10.15 -2.53
N LEU A 386 -24.81 -10.39 -1.64
CA LEU A 386 -25.93 -11.29 -1.92
C LEU A 386 -26.90 -10.64 -2.91
N PRO A 387 -27.72 -11.42 -3.65
CA PRO A 387 -28.60 -10.89 -4.71
C PRO A 387 -29.59 -9.82 -4.28
N ASP A 388 -29.95 -9.76 -3.02
CA ASP A 388 -30.88 -8.80 -2.42
C ASP A 388 -30.17 -7.76 -1.53
N SER A 389 -28.86 -7.58 -1.73
CA SER A 389 -28.09 -6.59 -0.98
C SER A 389 -28.53 -5.16 -1.32
N PRO A 390 -28.73 -4.30 -0.31
CA PRO A 390 -29.01 -2.88 -0.53
C PRO A 390 -27.81 -2.11 -1.11
N ALA A 391 -26.64 -2.72 -1.20
CA ALA A 391 -25.44 -2.13 -1.79
C ALA A 391 -25.46 -2.14 -3.33
N ILE A 392 -26.28 -3.01 -3.94
CA ILE A 392 -26.35 -3.18 -5.39
C ILE A 392 -26.93 -1.94 -6.06
N ASN A 393 -26.22 -1.38 -7.06
CA ASN A 393 -26.57 -0.17 -7.81
C ASN A 393 -26.79 1.08 -6.92
N TYR A 394 -26.30 1.07 -5.68
CA TYR A 394 -26.54 2.17 -4.74
C TYR A 394 -25.39 3.18 -4.68
N GLY A 395 -24.19 2.84 -5.16
CA GLY A 395 -23.04 3.71 -5.18
C GLY A 395 -23.15 4.89 -6.16
N GLN A 396 -22.32 5.90 -5.99
CA GLN A 396 -22.30 7.07 -6.86
C GLN A 396 -20.86 7.57 -7.07
N GLY A 397 -20.45 7.74 -8.34
CA GLY A 397 -19.11 8.21 -8.66
C GLY A 397 -18.02 7.29 -8.11
N CYS A 398 -18.17 6.01 -8.40
CA CYS A 398 -17.22 4.97 -8.03
C CYS A 398 -15.96 4.99 -8.91
N PRO A 399 -14.86 4.36 -8.47
CA PRO A 399 -13.72 4.03 -9.34
C PRO A 399 -14.15 3.20 -10.54
N ALA A 400 -13.37 3.23 -11.62
CA ALA A 400 -13.68 2.55 -12.88
C ALA A 400 -13.76 1.02 -12.78
N THR A 401 -13.09 0.43 -11.80
CA THR A 401 -13.14 -1.01 -11.52
C THR A 401 -13.36 -1.27 -10.04
N ASP A 402 -13.75 -2.47 -9.68
CA ASP A 402 -13.82 -2.96 -8.31
C ASP A 402 -12.48 -3.57 -7.84
N GLN A 403 -12.41 -4.08 -6.61
CA GLN A 403 -11.20 -4.70 -6.03
C GLN A 403 -10.66 -5.87 -6.88
N ARG A 404 -11.50 -6.54 -7.63
CA ARG A 404 -11.14 -7.68 -8.49
C ARG A 404 -10.74 -7.27 -9.90
N GLY A 405 -10.89 -5.98 -10.25
CA GLY A 405 -10.70 -5.48 -11.61
C GLY A 405 -11.98 -5.56 -12.47
N VAL A 406 -13.13 -5.93 -11.91
CA VAL A 406 -14.41 -5.90 -12.62
C VAL A 406 -14.81 -4.45 -12.90
N ALA A 407 -15.18 -4.16 -14.14
CA ALA A 407 -15.59 -2.81 -14.53
C ALA A 407 -16.85 -2.36 -13.76
N ARG A 408 -16.88 -1.10 -13.36
CA ARG A 408 -18.04 -0.44 -12.74
C ARG A 408 -18.65 0.58 -13.72
N PRO A 409 -19.96 0.68 -13.80
CA PRO A 409 -20.97 -0.15 -13.12
C PRO A 409 -21.26 -1.46 -13.88
N VAL A 410 -21.74 -2.48 -13.16
CA VAL A 410 -22.45 -3.62 -13.75
C VAL A 410 -23.94 -3.43 -13.50
N GLY A 411 -24.72 -3.07 -14.53
CA GLY A 411 -26.15 -2.80 -14.41
C GLY A 411 -26.50 -1.31 -14.31
N GLY A 412 -27.44 -0.94 -13.44
CA GLY A 412 -28.03 0.40 -13.38
C GLY A 412 -27.22 1.47 -12.65
N GLY A 413 -26.22 1.08 -11.88
CA GLY A 413 -25.35 1.93 -11.08
C GLY A 413 -24.21 1.12 -10.50
N CYS A 414 -23.17 1.78 -9.97
CA CYS A 414 -22.10 1.07 -9.28
C CYS A 414 -22.53 0.66 -7.86
N ASP A 415 -21.89 -0.36 -7.33
CA ASP A 415 -22.22 -0.89 -6.01
C ASP A 415 -21.40 -0.21 -4.90
N VAL A 416 -21.97 -0.21 -3.71
CA VAL A 416 -21.29 0.22 -2.48
C VAL A 416 -20.37 -0.89 -1.99
N GLY A 417 -19.20 -0.51 -1.48
CA GLY A 417 -18.19 -1.43 -1.00
C GLY A 417 -17.14 -1.79 -2.05
N ALA A 418 -16.34 -2.79 -1.71
CA ALA A 418 -15.15 -3.16 -2.47
C ALA A 418 -15.44 -3.90 -3.78
N VAL A 419 -16.61 -4.49 -3.94
CA VAL A 419 -16.94 -5.37 -5.07
C VAL A 419 -18.20 -4.93 -5.78
N GLU A 420 -18.25 -5.25 -7.07
CA GLU A 420 -19.43 -5.11 -7.93
C GLU A 420 -20.19 -6.43 -7.99
N TYR A 421 -21.52 -6.40 -7.83
CA TYR A 421 -22.35 -7.56 -7.98
C TYR A 421 -22.47 -7.93 -9.45
N ALA A 422 -21.78 -8.99 -9.85
CA ALA A 422 -21.84 -9.50 -11.20
C ALA A 422 -22.64 -10.81 -11.21
N HIS A 423 -23.73 -10.86 -11.96
CA HIS A 423 -24.41 -12.11 -12.28
C HIS A 423 -23.47 -12.92 -13.21
N PHE A 424 -22.80 -13.91 -12.69
CA PHE A 424 -22.21 -14.93 -13.55
C PHE A 424 -23.34 -15.82 -14.07
N VAL A 425 -23.81 -15.54 -15.27
CA VAL A 425 -24.61 -16.51 -16.01
C VAL A 425 -23.66 -17.64 -16.41
N LEU A 426 -23.64 -18.71 -15.66
CA LEU A 426 -23.04 -19.96 -16.11
C LEU A 426 -23.84 -20.40 -17.34
N LEU A 427 -23.39 -20.01 -18.53
CA LEU A 427 -23.89 -20.61 -19.75
C LEU A 427 -23.55 -22.10 -19.68
N PRO A 428 -24.53 -23.00 -19.80
CA PRO A 428 -24.24 -24.42 -19.81
C PRO A 428 -23.26 -24.71 -20.96
N LEU A 429 -22.14 -25.37 -20.63
CA LEU A 429 -21.19 -25.82 -21.62
C LEU A 429 -21.92 -26.82 -22.52
N VAL A 430 -22.36 -26.39 -23.68
CA VAL A 430 -22.86 -27.31 -24.71
C VAL A 430 -21.66 -28.02 -25.27
N VAL A 431 -21.34 -29.19 -24.70
CA VAL A 431 -20.39 -30.12 -25.30
C VAL A 431 -21.08 -30.70 -26.53
N ARG A 432 -20.63 -30.30 -27.71
CA ARG A 432 -21.00 -30.92 -28.99
C ARG A 432 -20.08 -32.09 -29.27
#